data_a65fd0e8b222c0f1d620d475a4d99678
#
_entry.id   a65fd0e8b222c0f1d620d475a4d99678
#
_cell.length_a   1.000
_cell.length_b   1.000
_cell.length_c   1.000
_cell.angle_alpha   90.00
_cell.angle_beta   90.00
_cell.angle_gamma   90.00
#
_symmetry.space_group_name_H-M   'P 1'
#
loop_
_entity.id
_entity.type
_entity.pdbx_description
1 polymer ?
#
loop_
_entity_poly.entity_id
_entity_poly.type
_entity_poly.pdbx_seq_one_letter_code
_entity_poly.pdbx_strand_id
1 'polypeptide(L)'
;MPHTLRSFLENIDNRILNIHDPIDPIKQVGYLCSESRHPLMFHNLEGFEDWRLTDILIKDRKGQAAALGLENDNEVCPYLAKQMAAGSGKSVMVQGGPVKEVKLIGKDADLRKLPIPIHSHGDAGRYLGSGVTITRDPETGIRNESILRVQLTDDPHKAPFWMAARHNYQHYLKYVERDEPMPM
;
A
#
# COMPACT_ATOMS: atom_id res chain seq x y z
N MET A 1 -14.82 -11.76 6.91
CA MET A 1 -13.52 -11.10 6.65
C MET A 1 -13.69 -10.11 5.53
N PRO A 2 -13.28 -8.85 5.67
CA PRO A 2 -13.28 -7.90 4.57
C PRO A 2 -12.34 -8.40 3.45
N HIS A 3 -12.80 -8.33 2.21
CA HIS A 3 -12.04 -8.82 1.06
C HIS A 3 -11.45 -7.69 0.21
N THR A 4 -11.81 -6.44 0.52
CA THR A 4 -11.35 -5.25 -0.19
C THR A 4 -11.08 -4.12 0.80
N LEU A 5 -10.30 -3.11 0.39
CA LEU A 5 -10.12 -1.89 1.18
C LEU A 5 -11.47 -1.22 1.50
N ARG A 6 -12.40 -1.20 0.53
CA ARG A 6 -13.74 -0.62 0.73
C ARG A 6 -14.49 -1.31 1.87
N SER A 7 -14.61 -2.63 1.82
CA SER A 7 -15.30 -3.40 2.88
C SER A 7 -14.57 -3.33 4.23
N PHE A 8 -13.27 -3.16 4.24
CA PHE A 8 -12.52 -2.91 5.47
C PHE A 8 -12.84 -1.53 6.06
N LEU A 9 -12.85 -0.48 5.24
CA LEU A 9 -13.21 0.88 5.67
C LEU A 9 -14.62 0.93 6.26
N GLU A 10 -15.60 0.28 5.61
CA GLU A 10 -16.97 0.14 6.12
C GLU A 10 -16.98 -0.56 7.48
N ASN A 11 -16.18 -1.60 7.68
CA ASN A 11 -16.10 -2.34 8.93
C ASN A 11 -15.48 -1.56 10.09
N ILE A 12 -14.64 -0.57 9.82
CA ILE A 12 -13.99 0.29 10.82
C ILE A 12 -14.51 1.73 10.82
N ASP A 13 -15.59 2.02 10.12
CA ASP A 13 -16.11 3.39 9.92
C ASP A 13 -16.28 4.16 11.23
N ASN A 14 -16.80 3.51 12.26
CA ASN A 14 -16.98 4.08 13.60
C ASN A 14 -15.66 4.40 14.34
N ARG A 15 -14.53 4.02 13.80
CA ARG A 15 -13.19 4.26 14.35
C ARG A 15 -12.41 5.31 13.57
N ILE A 16 -12.87 5.66 12.38
CA ILE A 16 -12.21 6.61 11.48
C ILE A 16 -12.62 8.03 11.85
N LEU A 17 -11.64 8.91 12.03
CA LEU A 17 -11.89 10.35 12.09
C LEU A 17 -11.86 10.93 10.66
N ASN A 18 -13.02 11.45 10.26
CA ASN A 18 -13.20 12.08 8.96
C ASN A 18 -12.80 13.55 9.01
N ILE A 19 -11.85 13.96 8.18
CA ILE A 19 -11.34 15.34 8.06
C ILE A 19 -11.90 15.94 6.78
N HIS A 20 -12.72 16.97 6.89
CA HIS A 20 -13.35 17.67 5.76
C HIS A 20 -12.74 19.05 5.48
N ASP A 21 -11.95 19.57 6.43
CA ASP A 21 -11.20 20.81 6.21
C ASP A 21 -10.19 20.64 5.08
N PRO A 22 -9.86 21.71 4.34
CA PRO A 22 -8.83 21.68 3.32
C PRO A 22 -7.47 21.30 3.93
N ILE A 23 -6.82 20.30 3.35
CA ILE A 23 -5.54 19.75 3.83
C ILE A 23 -4.53 19.73 2.68
N ASP A 24 -3.38 20.34 2.88
CA ASP A 24 -2.20 20.15 2.02
C ASP A 24 -1.61 18.74 2.28
N PRO A 25 -1.73 17.80 1.33
CA PRO A 25 -1.28 16.43 1.56
C PRO A 25 0.23 16.34 1.78
N ILE A 26 0.99 17.30 1.27
CA ILE A 26 2.45 17.30 1.37
C ILE A 26 2.92 17.78 2.73
N LYS A 27 2.26 18.81 3.31
CA LYS A 27 2.73 19.46 4.53
C LYS A 27 2.05 18.99 5.81
N GLN A 28 0.81 18.52 5.74
CA GLN A 28 -0.03 18.33 6.91
C GLN A 28 -0.34 16.87 7.22
N VAL A 29 -0.52 16.02 6.21
CA VAL A 29 -0.97 14.62 6.41
C VAL A 29 -0.03 13.84 7.31
N GLY A 30 1.28 13.88 7.05
CA GLY A 30 2.26 13.14 7.85
C GLY A 30 2.22 13.53 9.33
N TYR A 31 2.13 14.83 9.63
CA TYR A 31 2.01 15.33 10.99
C TYR A 31 0.69 14.90 11.66
N LEU A 32 -0.45 15.12 11.00
CA LEU A 32 -1.76 14.75 11.54
C LEU A 32 -1.86 13.25 11.82
N CYS A 33 -1.32 12.42 10.95
CA CYS A 33 -1.30 10.97 11.14
C CYS A 33 -0.38 10.54 12.28
N SER A 34 0.72 11.23 12.53
CA SER A 34 1.63 10.94 13.66
C SER A 34 1.00 11.29 15.02
N GLU A 35 0.24 12.37 15.09
CA GLU A 35 -0.42 12.83 16.32
C GLU A 35 -1.71 12.07 16.63
N SER A 36 -2.38 11.52 15.62
CA SER A 36 -3.66 10.85 15.79
C SER A 36 -3.53 9.43 16.35
N ARG A 37 -4.33 9.12 17.37
CA ARG A 37 -4.52 7.73 17.84
C ARG A 37 -5.57 6.96 17.03
N HIS A 38 -6.31 7.64 16.19
CA HIS A 38 -7.36 7.07 15.33
C HIS A 38 -6.90 7.05 13.88
N PRO A 39 -7.37 6.09 13.06
CA PRO A 39 -7.26 6.18 11.62
C PRO A 39 -7.89 7.48 11.12
N LEU A 40 -7.26 8.13 10.14
CA LEU A 40 -7.76 9.36 9.53
C LEU A 40 -8.20 9.11 8.10
N MET A 41 -9.29 9.77 7.69
CA MET A 41 -9.73 9.87 6.31
C MET A 41 -9.84 11.34 5.93
N PHE A 42 -9.05 11.75 4.97
CA PHE A 42 -9.04 13.11 4.43
C PHE A 42 -9.92 13.16 3.18
N HIS A 43 -10.92 14.02 3.18
CA HIS A 43 -11.92 14.16 2.12
C HIS A 43 -11.69 15.35 1.21
N ASN A 44 -10.89 16.33 1.64
CA ASN A 44 -10.64 17.57 0.92
C ASN A 44 -9.12 17.82 0.87
N LEU A 45 -8.51 17.42 -0.23
CA LEU A 45 -7.06 17.53 -0.43
C LEU A 45 -6.76 18.65 -1.41
N GLU A 46 -6.01 19.65 -0.98
CA GLU A 46 -5.62 20.78 -1.82
C GLU A 46 -4.86 20.33 -3.07
N GLY A 47 -5.38 20.67 -4.25
CA GLY A 47 -4.83 20.29 -5.55
C GLY A 47 -5.14 18.83 -5.97
N PHE A 48 -6.01 18.12 -5.22
CA PHE A 48 -6.43 16.74 -5.52
C PHE A 48 -7.90 16.52 -5.17
N GLU A 49 -8.79 17.35 -5.67
CA GLU A 49 -10.19 17.47 -5.27
C GLU A 49 -11.00 16.17 -5.51
N ASP A 50 -10.60 15.36 -6.50
CA ASP A 50 -11.26 14.08 -6.81
C ASP A 50 -10.78 12.92 -5.96
N TRP A 51 -9.83 13.18 -5.04
CA TRP A 51 -9.19 12.15 -4.25
C TRP A 51 -9.58 12.20 -2.79
N ARG A 52 -9.54 11.03 -2.17
CA ARG A 52 -9.52 10.88 -0.72
C ARG A 52 -8.22 10.17 -0.35
N LEU A 53 -7.71 10.51 0.81
CA LEU A 53 -6.48 9.90 1.33
C LEU A 53 -6.73 9.34 2.72
N THR A 54 -6.18 8.17 2.96
CA THR A 54 -6.10 7.59 4.29
C THR A 54 -4.69 7.08 4.53
N ASP A 55 -4.22 7.16 5.76
CA ASP A 55 -2.92 6.68 6.16
C ASP A 55 -3.02 5.95 7.50
N ILE A 56 -2.20 4.90 7.69
CA ILE A 56 -2.10 4.10 8.91
C ILE A 56 -3.49 3.67 9.43
N LEU A 57 -4.25 2.96 8.62
CA LEU A 57 -5.59 2.45 8.99
C LEU A 57 -5.56 1.47 10.17
N ILE A 58 -4.48 0.74 10.34
CA ILE A 58 -4.32 -0.22 11.43
C ILE A 58 -3.40 0.37 12.50
N LYS A 59 -3.99 1.08 13.45
CA LYS A 59 -3.26 1.74 14.55
C LYS A 59 -3.00 0.83 15.76
N ASP A 60 -3.80 -0.22 15.93
CA ASP A 60 -3.79 -1.08 17.12
C ASP A 60 -4.25 -2.52 16.81
N ARG A 61 -4.25 -3.37 17.83
CA ARG A 61 -4.72 -4.76 17.71
C ARG A 61 -6.20 -4.89 17.35
N LYS A 62 -7.04 -3.97 17.78
CA LYS A 62 -8.45 -3.95 17.40
C LYS A 62 -8.62 -3.69 15.91
N GLY A 63 -7.79 -2.80 15.34
CA GLY A 63 -7.70 -2.61 13.89
C GLY A 63 -7.22 -3.85 13.15
N GLN A 64 -6.25 -4.59 13.71
CA GLN A 64 -5.82 -5.88 13.16
C GLN A 64 -6.93 -6.92 13.20
N ALA A 65 -7.65 -7.04 14.31
CA ALA A 65 -8.80 -7.94 14.43
C ALA A 65 -9.87 -7.61 13.38
N ALA A 66 -10.23 -6.34 13.25
CA ALA A 66 -11.20 -5.88 12.26
C ALA A 66 -10.76 -6.21 10.81
N ALA A 67 -9.47 -6.03 10.48
CA ALA A 67 -8.91 -6.38 9.17
C ALA A 67 -8.99 -7.88 8.88
N LEU A 68 -8.89 -8.71 9.91
CA LEU A 68 -8.99 -10.17 9.83
C LEU A 68 -10.43 -10.68 9.97
N GLY A 69 -11.41 -9.80 10.24
CA GLY A 69 -12.80 -10.16 10.47
C GLY A 69 -13.02 -10.93 11.78
N LEU A 70 -12.22 -10.60 12.80
CA LEU A 70 -12.31 -11.17 14.15
C LEU A 70 -13.07 -10.22 15.08
N GLU A 71 -13.78 -10.78 16.05
CA GLU A 71 -14.53 -10.01 17.04
C GLU A 71 -13.62 -9.46 18.14
N ASN A 72 -12.59 -10.22 18.52
CA ASN A 72 -11.70 -9.88 19.63
C ASN A 72 -10.24 -9.78 19.19
N ASP A 73 -9.52 -8.84 19.74
CA ASP A 73 -8.12 -8.59 19.43
C ASP A 73 -7.16 -9.65 19.99
N ASN A 74 -7.55 -10.39 21.02
CA ASN A 74 -6.81 -11.53 21.55
C ASN A 74 -6.79 -12.73 20.60
N GLU A 75 -7.70 -12.82 19.64
CA GLU A 75 -7.79 -13.88 18.63
C GLU A 75 -6.77 -13.71 17.49
N VAL A 76 -6.17 -12.53 17.33
CA VAL A 76 -5.29 -12.19 16.20
C VAL A 76 -4.11 -13.15 16.09
N CYS A 77 -3.35 -13.37 17.18
CA CYS A 77 -2.19 -14.25 17.13
C CYS A 77 -2.57 -15.73 16.92
N PRO A 78 -3.54 -16.32 17.64
CA PRO A 78 -3.99 -17.67 17.38
C PRO A 78 -4.51 -17.87 15.95
N TYR A 79 -5.25 -16.89 15.42
CA TYR A 79 -5.73 -16.94 14.05
C TYR A 79 -4.59 -16.97 13.04
N LEU A 80 -3.64 -16.05 13.15
CA LEU A 80 -2.48 -15.99 12.24
C LEU A 80 -1.64 -17.27 12.32
N ALA A 81 -1.38 -17.79 13.52
CA ALA A 81 -0.65 -19.03 13.70
C ALA A 81 -1.35 -20.21 13.00
N LYS A 82 -2.69 -20.29 13.11
CA LYS A 82 -3.50 -21.31 12.42
C LYS A 82 -3.41 -21.16 10.90
N GLN A 83 -3.50 -19.92 10.38
CA GLN A 83 -3.39 -19.68 8.92
C GLN A 83 -2.00 -20.01 8.38
N MET A 84 -0.94 -19.67 9.12
CA MET A 84 0.44 -20.04 8.76
C MET A 84 0.63 -21.56 8.72
N ALA A 85 0.09 -22.29 9.68
CA ALA A 85 0.16 -23.75 9.72
C ALA A 85 -0.66 -24.41 8.57
N ALA A 86 -1.75 -23.80 8.15
CA ALA A 86 -2.58 -24.28 7.04
C ALA A 86 -1.91 -24.05 5.66
N GLY A 87 -0.90 -23.21 5.59
CA GLY A 87 -0.22 -22.83 4.35
C GLY A 87 -0.99 -21.83 3.49
N SER A 88 -0.40 -21.44 2.36
CA SER A 88 -1.01 -20.49 1.43
C SER A 88 -2.08 -21.15 0.57
N GLY A 89 -3.18 -20.44 0.35
CA GLY A 89 -4.19 -20.84 -0.64
C GLY A 89 -3.67 -20.76 -2.08
N LYS A 90 -4.43 -21.32 -3.01
CA LYS A 90 -4.13 -21.20 -4.45
C LYS A 90 -4.64 -19.86 -4.97
N SER A 91 -3.78 -19.13 -5.70
CA SER A 91 -4.22 -17.94 -6.42
C SER A 91 -5.13 -18.32 -7.59
N VAL A 92 -6.19 -17.53 -7.77
CA VAL A 92 -7.14 -17.71 -8.88
C VAL A 92 -7.03 -16.48 -9.79
N MET A 93 -6.83 -16.74 -11.09
CA MET A 93 -6.82 -15.67 -12.10
C MET A 93 -8.23 -15.23 -12.40
N VAL A 94 -8.50 -13.93 -12.29
CA VAL A 94 -9.78 -13.32 -12.64
C VAL A 94 -9.65 -12.40 -13.86
N GLN A 95 -10.69 -12.34 -14.70
CA GLN A 95 -10.68 -11.52 -15.92
C GLN A 95 -10.86 -10.03 -15.65
N GLY A 96 -11.54 -9.66 -14.58
CA GLY A 96 -11.86 -8.29 -14.21
C GLY A 96 -11.86 -8.09 -12.70
N GLY A 97 -12.06 -6.82 -12.29
CA GLY A 97 -12.17 -6.42 -10.89
C GLY A 97 -12.01 -4.90 -10.75
N PRO A 98 -12.35 -4.33 -9.58
CA PRO A 98 -12.30 -2.89 -9.35
C PRO A 98 -10.95 -2.24 -9.69
N VAL A 99 -9.85 -2.95 -9.47
CA VAL A 99 -8.49 -2.49 -9.80
C VAL A 99 -8.27 -2.22 -11.30
N LYS A 100 -9.17 -2.71 -12.16
CA LYS A 100 -9.10 -2.53 -13.63
C LYS A 100 -10.12 -1.52 -14.17
N GLU A 101 -10.92 -0.89 -13.32
CA GLU A 101 -11.94 0.08 -13.74
C GLU A 101 -11.31 1.37 -14.30
N VAL A 102 -10.19 1.80 -13.73
CA VAL A 102 -9.43 2.95 -14.23
C VAL A 102 -8.07 2.49 -14.73
N LYS A 103 -7.75 2.81 -15.97
CA LYS A 103 -6.46 2.51 -16.60
C LYS A 103 -5.90 3.78 -17.24
N LEU A 104 -4.76 4.21 -16.74
CA LEU A 104 -4.00 5.32 -17.30
C LEU A 104 -2.78 4.75 -18.02
N ILE A 105 -2.60 5.08 -19.30
CA ILE A 105 -1.57 4.49 -20.16
C ILE A 105 -0.80 5.58 -20.90
N GLY A 106 0.47 5.37 -21.11
CA GLY A 106 1.36 6.31 -21.81
C GLY A 106 1.41 7.66 -21.11
N LYS A 107 1.16 8.74 -21.81
CA LYS A 107 1.23 10.12 -21.29
C LYS A 107 0.24 10.43 -20.15
N ASP A 108 -0.82 9.64 -20.03
CA ASP A 108 -1.84 9.84 -18.99
C ASP A 108 -1.47 9.18 -17.67
N ALA A 109 -0.51 8.22 -17.71
CA ALA A 109 0.03 7.54 -16.54
C ALA A 109 1.07 8.42 -15.83
N ASP A 110 0.61 9.39 -15.09
CA ASP A 110 1.44 10.35 -14.35
C ASP A 110 1.32 10.13 -12.84
N LEU A 111 2.37 9.62 -12.21
CA LEU A 111 2.41 9.34 -10.77
C LEU A 111 2.26 10.61 -9.91
N ARG A 112 2.58 11.80 -10.45
CA ARG A 112 2.47 13.08 -9.72
C ARG A 112 1.02 13.49 -9.47
N LYS A 113 0.06 12.93 -10.23
CA LYS A 113 -1.38 13.13 -10.05
C LYS A 113 -1.94 12.41 -8.82
N LEU A 114 -1.15 11.59 -8.16
CA LEU A 114 -1.58 10.91 -6.95
C LEU A 114 -1.30 11.79 -5.71
N PRO A 115 -2.24 11.89 -4.74
CA PRO A 115 -2.08 12.70 -3.53
C PRO A 115 -1.16 12.02 -2.51
N ILE A 116 0.06 11.70 -2.93
CA ILE A 116 1.02 11.00 -2.07
C ILE A 116 1.67 12.00 -1.13
N PRO A 117 1.60 11.78 0.19
CA PRO A 117 2.12 12.72 1.18
C PRO A 117 3.64 12.63 1.37
N ILE A 118 4.21 13.62 2.04
CA ILE A 118 5.47 13.48 2.76
C ILE A 118 5.14 13.04 4.17
N HIS A 119 5.65 11.88 4.59
CA HIS A 119 5.34 11.29 5.90
C HIS A 119 6.19 11.86 7.02
N SER A 120 7.42 12.29 6.72
CA SER A 120 8.35 12.86 7.68
C SER A 120 9.17 13.99 7.04
N HIS A 121 9.51 15.00 7.83
CA HIS A 121 10.38 16.10 7.40
C HIS A 121 11.79 15.64 6.98
N GLY A 122 12.22 14.45 7.42
CA GLY A 122 13.48 13.83 7.01
C GLY A 122 13.39 13.01 5.73
N ASP A 123 12.22 12.87 5.13
CA ASP A 123 12.07 12.16 3.86
C ASP A 123 12.59 13.01 2.69
N ALA A 124 13.24 12.37 1.72
CA ALA A 124 13.74 13.03 0.52
C ALA A 124 12.64 13.48 -0.46
N GLY A 125 11.37 13.21 -0.14
CA GLY A 125 10.22 13.58 -0.96
C GLY A 125 8.98 12.76 -0.63
N ARG A 126 8.07 12.65 -1.59
CA ARG A 126 6.82 11.90 -1.47
C ARG A 126 7.06 10.41 -1.70
N TYR A 127 6.45 9.56 -0.88
CA TYR A 127 6.59 8.11 -0.98
C TYR A 127 5.25 7.38 -0.95
N LEU A 128 5.06 6.46 -1.91
CA LEU A 128 4.07 5.39 -1.79
C LEU A 128 4.53 4.43 -0.69
N GLY A 129 3.92 4.51 0.47
CA GLY A 129 4.32 3.75 1.66
C GLY A 129 3.69 2.35 1.77
N SER A 130 2.56 2.12 1.08
CA SER A 130 1.75 0.91 1.20
C SER A 130 1.77 0.01 -0.06
N GLY A 131 2.69 0.25 -0.98
CA GLY A 131 2.84 -0.57 -2.18
C GLY A 131 3.35 -1.97 -1.88
N VAL A 132 2.69 -2.99 -2.43
CA VAL A 132 3.20 -4.36 -2.43
C VAL A 132 3.92 -4.61 -3.74
N THR A 133 5.23 -4.79 -3.68
CA THR A 133 6.06 -5.13 -4.83
C THR A 133 6.07 -6.63 -5.03
N ILE A 134 5.69 -7.08 -6.21
CA ILE A 134 5.65 -8.49 -6.58
C ILE A 134 6.74 -8.74 -7.61
N THR A 135 7.70 -9.60 -7.30
CA THR A 135 8.74 -10.05 -8.22
C THR A 135 8.63 -11.54 -8.45
N ARG A 136 9.21 -12.01 -9.54
CA ARG A 136 9.24 -13.46 -9.88
C ARG A 136 10.67 -13.89 -10.13
N ASP A 137 11.06 -14.99 -9.52
CA ASP A 137 12.31 -15.68 -9.85
C ASP A 137 12.25 -16.19 -11.30
N PRO A 138 13.17 -15.78 -12.19
CA PRO A 138 13.12 -16.15 -13.60
C PRO A 138 13.48 -17.62 -13.87
N GLU A 139 14.04 -18.35 -12.89
CA GLU A 139 14.40 -19.77 -13.03
C GLU A 139 13.32 -20.69 -12.46
N THR A 140 12.84 -20.38 -11.25
CA THR A 140 11.89 -21.23 -10.53
C THR A 140 10.44 -20.83 -10.74
N GLY A 141 10.17 -19.59 -11.17
CA GLY A 141 8.86 -19.01 -11.28
C GLY A 141 8.23 -18.62 -9.93
N ILE A 142 8.92 -18.82 -8.82
CA ILE A 142 8.45 -18.49 -7.47
C ILE A 142 8.31 -16.97 -7.35
N ARG A 143 7.17 -16.53 -6.83
CA ARG A 143 6.93 -15.11 -6.55
C ARG A 143 7.43 -14.74 -5.15
N ASN A 144 7.92 -13.52 -5.04
CA ASN A 144 8.14 -12.86 -3.77
C ASN A 144 7.25 -11.61 -3.69
N GLU A 145 6.63 -11.40 -2.54
CA GLU A 145 5.80 -10.23 -2.24
C GLU A 145 6.44 -9.49 -1.08
N SER A 146 6.63 -8.19 -1.22
CA SER A 146 7.24 -7.36 -0.18
C SER A 146 6.70 -5.96 -0.20
N ILE A 147 6.59 -5.34 0.97
CA ILE A 147 6.25 -3.93 1.10
C ILE A 147 7.53 -3.13 0.92
N LEU A 148 7.58 -2.31 -0.13
CA LEU A 148 8.68 -1.40 -0.41
C LEU A 148 8.14 0.01 -0.57
N ARG A 149 8.84 0.95 0.03
CA ARG A 149 8.56 2.37 -0.11
C ARG A 149 9.10 2.84 -1.46
N VAL A 150 8.23 3.37 -2.31
CA VAL A 150 8.55 3.83 -3.66
C VAL A 150 8.51 5.35 -3.69
N GLN A 151 9.60 6.00 -4.07
CA GLN A 151 9.72 7.45 -4.10
C GLN A 151 9.13 8.02 -5.39
N LEU A 152 8.37 9.11 -5.29
CA LEU A 152 8.01 9.92 -6.43
C LEU A 152 9.17 10.85 -6.80
N THR A 153 9.37 11.03 -8.11
CA THR A 153 10.36 11.97 -8.67
C THR A 153 9.65 13.00 -9.57
N ASP A 154 10.44 13.91 -10.11
CA ASP A 154 9.94 14.86 -11.12
C ASP A 154 9.59 14.17 -12.45
N ASP A 155 10.16 13.00 -12.72
CA ASP A 155 9.80 12.18 -13.88
C ASP A 155 8.48 11.44 -13.58
N PRO A 156 7.39 11.71 -14.33
CA PRO A 156 6.07 11.12 -14.06
C PRO A 156 6.00 9.60 -14.21
N HIS A 157 6.99 9.01 -14.85
CA HIS A 157 7.03 7.58 -15.18
C HIS A 157 8.11 6.81 -14.42
N LYS A 158 8.86 7.48 -13.55
CA LYS A 158 9.95 6.85 -12.79
C LYS A 158 9.74 6.99 -11.29
N ALA A 159 9.86 5.88 -10.61
CA ALA A 159 9.68 5.81 -9.18
C ALA A 159 10.75 4.90 -8.56
N PRO A 160 11.90 5.45 -8.15
CA PRO A 160 12.96 4.68 -7.54
C PRO A 160 12.55 4.13 -6.18
N PHE A 161 13.09 2.99 -5.84
CA PHE A 161 12.96 2.40 -4.52
C PHE A 161 14.27 1.74 -4.09
N TRP A 162 14.47 1.64 -2.80
CA TRP A 162 15.62 0.95 -2.27
C TRP A 162 15.32 -0.54 -2.05
N MET A 163 16.19 -1.40 -2.53
CA MET A 163 16.04 -2.85 -2.45
C MET A 163 17.11 -3.43 -1.52
N ALA A 164 16.69 -3.95 -0.36
CA ALA A 164 17.59 -4.67 0.53
C ALA A 164 18.06 -5.98 -0.11
N ALA A 165 19.24 -6.47 0.31
CA ALA A 165 19.82 -7.73 -0.16
C ALA A 165 19.04 -8.96 0.37
N ARG A 166 17.79 -9.10 -0.08
CA ARG A 166 16.85 -10.20 0.24
C ARG A 166 16.30 -10.82 -1.06
N HIS A 167 15.17 -11.51 -1.02
CA HIS A 167 14.61 -12.25 -2.15
C HIS A 167 14.43 -11.41 -3.41
N ASN A 168 13.89 -10.19 -3.31
CA ASN A 168 13.77 -9.31 -4.49
C ASN A 168 15.11 -9.00 -5.12
N TYR A 169 16.14 -8.76 -4.31
CA TYR A 169 17.48 -8.50 -4.79
C TYR A 169 18.12 -9.74 -5.45
N GLN A 170 17.85 -10.93 -4.89
CA GLN A 170 18.30 -12.19 -5.52
C GLN A 170 17.63 -12.41 -6.87
N HIS A 171 16.33 -12.13 -6.99
CA HIS A 171 15.65 -12.16 -8.29
C HIS A 171 16.26 -11.14 -9.25
N TYR A 172 16.49 -9.92 -8.80
CA TYR A 172 17.11 -8.86 -9.61
C TYR A 172 18.48 -9.28 -10.17
N LEU A 173 19.36 -9.85 -9.36
CA LEU A 173 20.68 -10.31 -9.81
C LEU A 173 20.57 -11.34 -10.96
N LYS A 174 19.62 -12.27 -10.89
CA LYS A 174 19.38 -13.24 -11.95
C LYS A 174 18.91 -12.59 -13.28
N TYR A 175 18.13 -11.51 -13.20
CA TYR A 175 17.76 -10.73 -14.39
C TYR A 175 18.95 -9.95 -14.93
N VAL A 176 19.80 -9.40 -14.06
CA VAL A 176 21.06 -8.73 -14.46
C VAL A 176 21.99 -9.69 -15.21
N GLU A 177 22.15 -10.94 -14.72
CA GLU A 177 22.97 -11.97 -15.40
C GLU A 177 22.44 -12.32 -16.80
N ARG A 178 21.15 -12.10 -17.05
CA ARG A 178 20.50 -12.33 -18.35
C ARG A 178 20.46 -11.09 -19.24
N ASP A 179 20.94 -9.96 -18.76
CA ASP A 179 20.80 -8.65 -19.42
C ASP A 179 19.32 -8.32 -19.73
N GLU A 180 18.41 -8.66 -18.80
CA GLU A 180 16.97 -8.47 -18.93
C GLU A 180 16.43 -7.56 -17.82
N PRO A 181 15.42 -6.70 -18.10
CA PRO A 181 14.74 -5.96 -17.06
C PRO A 181 13.90 -6.90 -16.20
N MET A 182 13.98 -6.72 -14.87
CA MET A 182 13.12 -7.48 -13.94
C MET A 182 11.69 -6.90 -13.93
N PRO A 183 10.67 -7.66 -14.34
CA PRO A 183 9.26 -7.22 -14.20
C PRO A 183 8.84 -7.15 -12.73
N MET A 184 8.06 -6.12 -12.41
CA MET A 184 7.49 -5.92 -11.06
C MET A 184 6.01 -5.57 -11.14
#